data_3ebef467c4b16726bed21d22c51e1c72
#
_entry.id   3ebef467c4b16726bed21d22c51e1c72
#
_cell.length_a   1.000
_cell.length_b   1.000
_cell.length_c   1.000
_cell.angle_alpha   90.00
_cell.angle_beta   90.00
_cell.angle_gamma   90.00
#
_symmetry.space_group_name_H-M   'P 1'
#
loop_
_entity.id
_entity.type
_entity.pdbx_description
1 polymer ?
#
loop_
_entity_poly.entity_id
_entity_poly.type
_entity_poly.pdbx_seq_one_letter_code
_entity_poly.pdbx_strand_id
1 'polypeptide(L)'
;MIISDHMTNEHKHCDVLYLEAEKAASEGDWNATRQAHQKFCESMEKHFAMEEKVLFPDFEQAQGSDMGPTQLMRYEHEQMRGLMDSIQQALDAENKDEFLGEGETLLMFMQQHNSKEEMMLYPMADQLLAPQGEQVISRMQAIADN
;
A
#
# COMPACT_ATOMS: atom_id res chain seq x y z
N MET A 1 -4.96 -6.90 18.88
CA MET A 1 -4.65 -5.78 17.95
C MET A 1 -5.86 -5.54 17.08
N ILE A 2 -6.25 -4.30 16.88
CA ILE A 2 -7.35 -3.96 15.98
C ILE A 2 -6.82 -3.74 14.56
N ILE A 3 -7.74 -3.77 13.59
CA ILE A 3 -7.38 -3.65 12.16
C ILE A 3 -6.65 -2.35 11.89
N SER A 4 -7.12 -1.22 12.45
CA SER A 4 -6.48 0.09 12.28
C SER A 4 -5.01 0.07 12.66
N ASP A 5 -4.68 -0.50 13.82
CA ASP A 5 -3.29 -0.55 14.29
C ASP A 5 -2.42 -1.38 13.36
N HIS A 6 -2.92 -2.55 12.97
CA HIS A 6 -2.18 -3.46 12.10
C HIS A 6 -1.89 -2.82 10.74
N MET A 7 -2.91 -2.23 10.12
CA MET A 7 -2.77 -1.67 8.78
C MET A 7 -1.98 -0.36 8.77
N THR A 8 -2.09 0.45 9.82
CA THR A 8 -1.26 1.65 9.96
C THR A 8 0.22 1.29 10.08
N ASN A 9 0.54 0.22 10.78
CA ASN A 9 1.92 -0.27 10.87
C ASN A 9 2.43 -0.74 9.50
N GLU A 10 1.57 -1.37 8.69
CA GLU A 10 1.92 -1.76 7.33
C GLU A 10 2.25 -0.53 6.47
N HIS A 11 1.48 0.56 6.60
CA HIS A 11 1.75 1.81 5.90
C HIS A 11 3.14 2.36 6.26
N LYS A 12 3.47 2.35 7.55
CA LYS A 12 4.79 2.85 8.02
C LYS A 12 5.93 2.01 7.45
N HIS A 13 5.73 0.70 7.36
CA HIS A 13 6.74 -0.20 6.80
C HIS A 13 6.99 0.12 5.32
N CYS A 14 5.92 0.33 4.54
CA CYS A 14 6.03 0.69 3.13
C CYS A 14 6.73 2.05 2.97
N ASP A 15 6.44 3.02 3.84
CA ASP A 15 7.08 4.34 3.80
C ASP A 15 8.60 4.23 3.99
N VAL A 16 9.06 3.39 4.92
CA VAL A 16 10.49 3.16 5.16
C VAL A 16 11.15 2.58 3.92
N LEU A 17 10.51 1.59 3.29
CA LEU A 17 11.05 0.97 2.07
C LEU A 17 11.12 1.96 0.90
N TYR A 18 10.12 2.83 0.78
CA TYR A 18 10.15 3.88 -0.24
C TYR A 18 11.34 4.82 -0.02
N LEU A 19 11.56 5.27 1.21
CA LEU A 19 12.64 6.19 1.52
C LEU A 19 14.01 5.58 1.26
N GLU A 20 14.19 4.28 1.48
CA GLU A 20 15.43 3.58 1.16
C GLU A 20 15.71 3.62 -0.35
N ALA A 21 14.69 3.39 -1.18
CA ALA A 21 14.83 3.45 -2.63
C ALA A 21 15.14 4.87 -3.11
N GLU A 22 14.47 5.88 -2.54
CA GLU A 22 14.71 7.28 -2.86
C GLU A 22 16.15 7.68 -2.54
N LYS A 23 16.61 7.30 -1.37
CA LYS A 23 17.99 7.61 -0.94
C LYS A 23 19.02 6.99 -1.88
N ALA A 24 18.86 5.72 -2.22
CA ALA A 24 19.78 5.03 -3.12
C ALA A 24 19.82 5.70 -4.49
N ALA A 25 18.65 6.07 -5.02
CA ALA A 25 18.56 6.75 -6.32
C ALA A 25 19.22 8.13 -6.28
N SER A 26 19.01 8.89 -5.21
CA SER A 26 19.61 10.21 -5.07
C SER A 26 21.14 10.14 -4.99
N GLU A 27 21.68 9.04 -4.49
CA GLU A 27 23.12 8.81 -4.44
C GLU A 27 23.68 8.22 -5.75
N GLY A 28 22.82 7.90 -6.71
CA GLY A 28 23.23 7.33 -7.99
C GLY A 28 23.61 5.86 -7.91
N ASP A 29 23.28 5.17 -6.82
CA ASP A 29 23.58 3.74 -6.63
C ASP A 29 22.43 2.91 -7.19
N TRP A 30 22.50 2.60 -8.49
CA TRP A 30 21.39 1.93 -9.19
C TRP A 30 21.19 0.48 -8.74
N ASN A 31 22.26 -0.22 -8.35
CA ASN A 31 22.13 -1.59 -7.84
C ASN A 31 21.33 -1.59 -6.52
N ALA A 32 21.69 -0.68 -5.61
CA ALA A 32 20.96 -0.53 -4.34
C ALA A 32 19.53 -0.06 -4.60
N THR A 33 19.33 0.83 -5.58
CA THR A 33 18.00 1.33 -5.94
C THR A 33 17.12 0.19 -6.43
N ARG A 34 17.64 -0.68 -7.30
CA ARG A 34 16.87 -1.83 -7.81
C ARG A 34 16.42 -2.74 -6.69
N GLN A 35 17.30 -3.05 -5.77
CA GLN A 35 16.99 -3.92 -4.63
C GLN A 35 15.94 -3.28 -3.72
N ALA A 36 16.11 -2.00 -3.39
CA ALA A 36 15.19 -1.28 -2.51
C ALA A 36 13.82 -1.12 -3.16
N HIS A 37 13.79 -0.78 -4.45
CA HIS A 37 12.52 -0.59 -5.17
C HIS A 37 11.77 -1.92 -5.30
N GLN A 38 12.47 -3.03 -5.53
CA GLN A 38 11.84 -4.35 -5.58
C GLN A 38 11.17 -4.70 -4.26
N LYS A 39 11.88 -4.48 -3.15
CA LYS A 39 11.29 -4.72 -1.82
C LYS A 39 10.07 -3.86 -1.57
N PHE A 40 10.14 -2.58 -1.97
CA PHE A 40 9.03 -1.66 -1.83
C PHE A 40 7.81 -2.15 -2.62
N CYS A 41 7.99 -2.50 -3.89
CA CYS A 41 6.89 -2.97 -4.74
C CYS A 41 6.28 -4.27 -4.21
N GLU A 42 7.11 -5.21 -3.74
CA GLU A 42 6.63 -6.45 -3.14
C GLU A 42 5.79 -6.18 -1.90
N SER A 43 6.24 -5.25 -1.04
CA SER A 43 5.52 -4.89 0.16
C SER A 43 4.18 -4.22 -0.16
N MET A 44 4.18 -3.32 -1.17
CA MET A 44 2.97 -2.65 -1.62
C MET A 44 1.96 -3.65 -2.17
N GLU A 45 2.39 -4.60 -3.01
CA GLU A 45 1.49 -5.59 -3.58
C GLU A 45 0.92 -6.54 -2.51
N LYS A 46 1.71 -6.90 -1.52
CA LYS A 46 1.22 -7.70 -0.39
C LYS A 46 0.17 -6.92 0.40
N HIS A 47 0.42 -5.65 0.65
CA HIS A 47 -0.53 -4.78 1.36
C HIS A 47 -1.84 -4.65 0.55
N PHE A 48 -1.74 -4.39 -0.75
CA PHE A 48 -2.92 -4.33 -1.62
C PHE A 48 -3.69 -5.64 -1.60
N ALA A 49 -2.98 -6.78 -1.64
CA ALA A 49 -3.62 -8.10 -1.61
C ALA A 49 -4.36 -8.35 -0.30
N MET A 50 -3.77 -7.92 0.82
CA MET A 50 -4.42 -8.03 2.12
C MET A 50 -5.76 -7.30 2.12
N GLU A 51 -5.81 -6.12 1.52
CA GLU A 51 -7.02 -5.33 1.44
C GLU A 51 -7.99 -5.88 0.40
N GLU A 52 -7.52 -6.12 -0.81
CA GLU A 52 -8.39 -6.50 -1.94
C GLU A 52 -8.97 -7.91 -1.78
N LYS A 53 -8.25 -8.81 -1.14
CA LYS A 53 -8.66 -10.22 -1.01
C LYS A 53 -9.30 -10.55 0.33
N VAL A 54 -9.04 -9.77 1.37
CA VAL A 54 -9.58 -10.05 2.70
C VAL A 54 -10.38 -8.89 3.26
N LEU A 55 -9.73 -7.74 3.49
CA LEU A 55 -10.37 -6.65 4.22
C LEU A 55 -11.57 -6.06 3.47
N PHE A 56 -11.38 -5.73 2.19
CA PHE A 56 -12.46 -5.11 1.41
C PHE A 56 -13.64 -6.05 1.21
N PRO A 57 -13.45 -7.33 0.83
CA PRO A 57 -14.59 -8.24 0.74
C PRO A 57 -15.34 -8.41 2.05
N ASP A 58 -14.64 -8.55 3.18
CA ASP A 58 -15.26 -8.68 4.48
C ASP A 58 -16.04 -7.41 4.86
N PHE A 59 -15.44 -6.25 4.59
CA PHE A 59 -16.08 -4.95 4.83
C PHE A 59 -17.35 -4.80 3.98
N GLU A 60 -17.24 -5.11 2.70
CA GLU A 60 -18.36 -5.01 1.75
C GLU A 60 -19.51 -5.92 2.16
N GLN A 61 -19.20 -7.13 2.60
CA GLN A 61 -20.22 -8.07 3.07
C GLN A 61 -20.90 -7.56 4.34
N ALA A 62 -20.12 -7.06 5.30
CA ALA A 62 -20.67 -6.52 6.55
C ALA A 62 -21.51 -5.27 6.31
N GLN A 63 -21.10 -4.43 5.36
CA GLN A 63 -21.83 -3.22 4.98
C GLN A 63 -23.08 -3.54 4.16
N GLY A 64 -23.10 -4.67 3.46
CA GLY A 64 -24.19 -5.07 2.58
C GLY A 64 -24.13 -4.45 1.19
N SER A 65 -22.97 -3.89 0.80
CA SER A 65 -22.79 -3.23 -0.49
C SER A 65 -21.29 -3.18 -0.83
N ASP A 66 -20.98 -3.27 -2.13
CA ASP A 66 -19.63 -3.04 -2.66
C ASP A 66 -19.43 -1.60 -3.13
N MET A 67 -20.43 -0.75 -2.92
CA MET A 67 -20.35 0.68 -3.22
C MET A 67 -19.80 1.42 -2.00
N GLY A 68 -19.04 2.49 -2.24
CA GLY A 68 -18.56 3.35 -1.17
C GLY A 68 -17.03 3.35 -1.06
N PRO A 69 -16.48 3.40 0.19
CA PRO A 69 -15.05 3.66 0.37
C PRO A 69 -14.14 2.57 -0.20
N THR A 70 -14.56 1.30 -0.18
CA THR A 70 -13.71 0.22 -0.72
C THR A 70 -13.55 0.32 -2.23
N GLN A 71 -14.58 0.75 -2.95
CA GLN A 71 -14.51 0.91 -4.40
C GLN A 71 -13.49 1.98 -4.77
N LEU A 72 -13.50 3.11 -4.05
CA LEU A 72 -12.52 4.17 -4.26
C LEU A 72 -11.09 3.68 -3.97
N MET A 73 -10.92 2.92 -2.88
CA MET A 73 -9.60 2.40 -2.51
C MET A 73 -9.07 1.44 -3.57
N ARG A 74 -9.91 0.56 -4.12
CA ARG A 74 -9.52 -0.34 -5.21
C ARG A 74 -9.06 0.46 -6.44
N TYR A 75 -9.77 1.51 -6.78
CA TYR A 75 -9.42 2.39 -7.90
C TYR A 75 -8.07 3.07 -7.65
N GLU A 76 -7.86 3.58 -6.42
CA GLU A 76 -6.59 4.23 -6.07
C GLU A 76 -5.43 3.25 -6.08
N HIS A 77 -5.64 1.98 -5.72
CA HIS A 77 -4.61 0.94 -5.87
C HIS A 77 -4.14 0.81 -7.30
N GLU A 78 -5.08 0.82 -8.26
CA GLU A 78 -4.72 0.72 -9.68
C GLU A 78 -3.92 1.94 -10.15
N GLN A 79 -4.26 3.12 -9.66
CA GLN A 79 -3.49 4.33 -9.98
C GLN A 79 -2.09 4.26 -9.40
N MET A 80 -1.94 3.75 -8.17
CA MET A 80 -0.61 3.57 -7.57
C MET A 80 0.21 2.52 -8.32
N ARG A 81 -0.41 1.44 -8.78
CA ARG A 81 0.28 0.44 -9.61
C ARG A 81 0.82 1.06 -10.89
N GLY A 82 0.03 1.94 -11.52
CA GLY A 82 0.49 2.67 -12.72
C GLY A 82 1.69 3.55 -12.42
N LEU A 83 1.69 4.25 -11.29
CA LEU A 83 2.84 5.06 -10.86
C LEU A 83 4.07 4.20 -10.56
N MET A 84 3.87 3.05 -9.92
CA MET A 84 4.96 2.10 -9.65
C MET A 84 5.58 1.59 -10.95
N ASP A 85 4.77 1.33 -11.98
CA ASP A 85 5.26 0.93 -13.30
C ASP A 85 6.07 2.04 -13.96
N SER A 86 5.63 3.29 -13.85
CA SER A 86 6.37 4.44 -14.39
C SER A 86 7.71 4.62 -13.69
N ILE A 87 7.74 4.41 -12.38
CA ILE A 87 8.97 4.45 -11.59
C ILE A 87 9.92 3.33 -12.05
N GLN A 88 9.38 2.13 -12.29
CA GLN A 88 10.19 1.01 -12.78
C GLN A 88 10.82 1.32 -14.14
N GLN A 89 10.08 1.97 -15.03
CA GLN A 89 10.62 2.37 -16.34
C GLN A 89 11.77 3.37 -16.18
N ALA A 90 11.62 4.34 -15.28
CA ALA A 90 12.68 5.31 -14.99
C ALA A 90 13.92 4.61 -14.40
N LEU A 91 13.69 3.61 -13.54
CA LEU A 91 14.77 2.80 -12.95
C LEU A 91 15.50 2.01 -14.04
N ASP A 92 14.76 1.38 -14.93
CA ASP A 92 15.37 0.59 -16.03
C ASP A 92 16.21 1.47 -16.93
N ALA A 93 15.81 2.72 -17.15
CA ALA A 93 16.56 3.70 -17.94
C ALA A 93 17.66 4.40 -17.13
N GLU A 94 17.76 4.13 -15.84
CA GLU A 94 18.66 4.81 -14.91
C GLU A 94 18.52 6.34 -15.00
N ASN A 95 17.28 6.80 -15.14
CA ASN A 95 16.96 8.22 -15.23
C ASN A 95 16.61 8.74 -13.85
N LYS A 96 17.59 9.37 -13.19
CA LYS A 96 17.48 9.82 -11.80
C LYS A 96 16.35 10.82 -11.61
N ASP A 97 16.28 11.82 -12.48
CA ASP A 97 15.30 12.89 -12.34
C ASP A 97 13.87 12.34 -12.49
N GLU A 98 13.65 11.45 -13.46
CA GLU A 98 12.34 10.83 -13.62
C GLU A 98 12.00 9.89 -12.45
N PHE A 99 12.98 9.11 -12.00
CA PHE A 99 12.76 8.20 -10.86
C PHE A 99 12.33 8.99 -9.61
N LEU A 100 13.06 10.06 -9.30
CA LEU A 100 12.76 10.88 -8.12
C LEU A 100 11.45 11.65 -8.29
N GLY A 101 11.19 12.20 -9.48
CA GLY A 101 9.96 12.95 -9.74
C GLY A 101 8.70 12.09 -9.70
N GLU A 102 8.75 10.93 -10.35
CA GLU A 102 7.62 9.98 -10.32
C GLU A 102 7.43 9.41 -8.92
N GLY A 103 8.54 9.18 -8.20
CA GLY A 103 8.51 8.73 -6.82
C GLY A 103 7.84 9.73 -5.90
N GLU A 104 8.14 11.00 -6.07
CA GLU A 104 7.50 12.06 -5.28
C GLU A 104 5.99 12.10 -5.53
N THR A 105 5.58 11.95 -6.78
CA THR A 105 4.14 11.87 -7.14
C THR A 105 3.48 10.69 -6.45
N LEU A 106 4.13 9.52 -6.47
CA LEU A 106 3.60 8.33 -5.78
C LEU A 106 3.50 8.57 -4.27
N LEU A 107 4.53 9.16 -3.67
CA LEU A 107 4.54 9.41 -2.23
C LEU A 107 3.38 10.30 -1.81
N MET A 108 3.13 11.39 -2.55
CA MET A 108 2.01 12.28 -2.28
C MET A 108 0.67 11.55 -2.42
N PHE A 109 0.54 10.74 -3.47
CA PHE A 109 -0.68 9.95 -3.68
C PHE A 109 -0.89 8.94 -2.54
N MET A 110 0.17 8.23 -2.15
CA MET A 110 0.13 7.27 -1.04
C MET A 110 -0.31 7.92 0.26
N GLN A 111 0.23 9.11 0.57
CA GLN A 111 -0.10 9.82 1.80
C GLN A 111 -1.60 10.18 1.85
N GLN A 112 -2.15 10.66 0.73
CA GLN A 112 -3.58 10.98 0.65
C GLN A 112 -4.44 9.72 0.75
N HIS A 113 -4.05 8.66 0.04
CA HIS A 113 -4.74 7.37 0.08
C HIS A 113 -4.72 6.78 1.50
N ASN A 114 -3.53 6.74 2.12
CA ASN A 114 -3.36 6.18 3.46
C ASN A 114 -4.15 6.97 4.50
N SER A 115 -4.22 8.30 4.36
CA SER A 115 -5.03 9.13 5.26
C SER A 115 -6.52 8.75 5.21
N LYS A 116 -7.06 8.51 4.02
CA LYS A 116 -8.45 8.08 3.87
C LYS A 116 -8.69 6.75 4.56
N GLU A 117 -7.76 5.82 4.43
CA GLU A 117 -7.86 4.53 5.09
C GLU A 117 -7.76 4.67 6.61
N GLU A 118 -6.76 5.37 7.10
CA GLU A 118 -6.49 5.48 8.54
C GLU A 118 -7.53 6.30 9.27
N MET A 119 -8.05 7.35 8.65
CA MET A 119 -9.01 8.24 9.30
C MET A 119 -10.46 7.79 9.12
N MET A 120 -10.77 7.00 8.10
CA MET A 120 -12.16 6.65 7.80
C MET A 120 -12.37 5.15 7.64
N LEU A 121 -11.68 4.50 6.69
CA LEU A 121 -11.97 3.11 6.34
C LEU A 121 -11.64 2.14 7.46
N TYR A 122 -10.44 2.22 8.03
CA TYR A 122 -10.02 1.29 9.07
C TYR A 122 -10.84 1.44 10.36
N PRO A 123 -11.14 2.65 10.84
CA PRO A 123 -12.07 2.78 11.98
C PRO A 123 -13.45 2.21 11.71
N MET A 124 -13.98 2.38 10.50
CA MET A 124 -15.26 1.76 10.12
C MET A 124 -15.15 0.24 10.11
N ALA A 125 -14.03 -0.28 9.60
CA ALA A 125 -13.77 -1.72 9.57
C ALA A 125 -13.68 -2.28 10.99
N ASP A 126 -13.02 -1.58 11.91
CA ASP A 126 -12.96 -2.00 13.31
C ASP A 126 -14.35 -2.16 13.91
N GLN A 127 -15.28 -1.26 13.57
CA GLN A 127 -16.65 -1.32 14.07
C GLN A 127 -17.47 -2.42 13.39
N LEU A 128 -17.43 -2.46 12.06
CA LEU A 128 -18.24 -3.40 11.27
C LEU A 128 -17.80 -4.85 11.45
N LEU A 129 -16.51 -5.07 11.65
CA LEU A 129 -15.92 -6.42 11.71
C LEU A 129 -15.58 -6.85 13.14
N ALA A 130 -15.98 -6.08 14.16
CA ALA A 130 -15.93 -6.54 15.53
C ALA A 130 -17.02 -7.59 15.74
N PRO A 131 -16.79 -8.69 16.44
CA PRO A 131 -15.60 -9.13 17.17
C PRO A 131 -14.64 -9.99 16.33
N GLN A 132 -14.75 -9.96 15.01
CA GLN A 132 -14.00 -10.82 14.10
C GLN A 132 -12.64 -10.23 13.70
N GLY A 133 -12.26 -9.07 14.27
CA GLY A 133 -11.07 -8.33 13.88
C GLY A 133 -9.79 -9.14 13.87
N GLU A 134 -9.55 -9.97 14.90
CA GLU A 134 -8.35 -10.77 14.98
C GLU A 134 -8.29 -11.85 13.89
N GLN A 135 -9.45 -12.43 13.54
CA GLN A 135 -9.54 -13.41 12.47
C GLN A 135 -9.24 -12.75 11.11
N VAL A 136 -9.75 -11.54 10.89
CA VAL A 136 -9.46 -10.77 9.67
C VAL A 136 -7.97 -10.51 9.58
N ILE A 137 -7.34 -10.05 10.65
CA ILE A 137 -5.89 -9.79 10.69
C ILE A 137 -5.12 -11.07 10.38
N SER A 138 -5.49 -12.20 10.98
CA SER A 138 -4.82 -13.48 10.73
C SER A 138 -4.89 -13.88 9.26
N ARG A 139 -6.04 -13.69 8.62
CA ARG A 139 -6.21 -14.00 7.20
C ARG A 139 -5.39 -13.08 6.32
N MET A 140 -5.28 -11.79 6.67
CA MET A 140 -4.43 -10.84 5.97
C MET A 140 -2.95 -11.22 6.11
N GLN A 141 -2.51 -11.60 7.32
CA GLN A 141 -1.14 -12.02 7.56
C GLN A 141 -0.79 -13.29 6.76
N ALA A 142 -1.73 -14.20 6.61
CA ALA A 142 -1.52 -15.41 5.81
C ALA A 142 -1.21 -15.08 4.35
N ILE A 143 -1.80 -14.02 3.80
CA ILE A 143 -1.49 -13.54 2.44
C ILE A 143 -0.07 -12.96 2.39
N ALA A 144 0.31 -12.16 3.38
CA ALA A 144 1.63 -11.53 3.44
C ALA A 144 2.75 -12.56 3.59
N ASP A 145 2.48 -13.68 4.24
CA ASP A 145 3.48 -14.72 4.52
C ASP A 145 3.66 -15.72 3.35
N ASN A 146 2.83 -15.65 2.34
CA ASN A 146 2.92 -16.56 1.17
C ASN A 146 3.79 -15.99 0.06
#